data_247a6304543b1257bc7d97fd1c3dc5e9
#
_entry.id   247a6304543b1257bc7d97fd1c3dc5e9
#
_cell.length_a   1.000
_cell.length_b   1.000
_cell.length_c   1.000
_cell.angle_alpha   90.00
_cell.angle_beta   90.00
_cell.angle_gamma   90.00
#
_symmetry.space_group_name_H-M   'P 1'
#
loop_
_entity.id
_entity.type
_entity.pdbx_description
1 polymer ?
#
loop_
_entity_poly.entity_id
_entity_poly.type
_entity_poly.pdbx_seq_one_letter_code
_entity_poly.pdbx_strand_id
1 'polypeptide(L)'
;PYEKLLNSLSCDHLETYRESAKTQAKAAVEHFKDDFIFKIRSAILEAYQRRDELNRIISKLDFGKDKYQFVITKNKGADGKYYKMFMDDSLQIRPSDLDDTMDNQLDMFTMEHENQYGEMMNELINIFIPPENATKDEMDEAKRNMDKYADYRTYLSFDMQQIVHGDKEMTIGLSKMIKKNSGGEGQNPLYVALLASFAQLYKINLSPKMHRSPTLRLVVLDEAFSKMDAEKVASCISLIRGLGFQAIISATNDKIQNYLENVDKTFVYANPNKRHISIQEFEKTEFGELAEE
;
A
#
# COMPACT_ATOMS: atom_id res chain seq x y z
N PRO A 1 -6.07 27.83 61.37
CA PRO A 1 -6.97 27.49 60.25
C PRO A 1 -6.19 27.00 59.00
N TYR A 2 -5.07 27.65 58.65
CA TYR A 2 -4.26 27.33 57.43
C TYR A 2 -3.55 25.98 57.53
N GLU A 3 -3.01 25.59 58.69
CA GLU A 3 -2.41 24.25 58.88
C GLU A 3 -3.41 23.10 58.70
N LYS A 4 -4.65 23.28 59.19
CA LYS A 4 -5.71 22.26 59.00
C LYS A 4 -6.09 22.16 57.50
N LEU A 5 -6.16 23.27 56.81
CA LEU A 5 -6.45 23.28 55.38
C LEU A 5 -5.28 22.69 54.55
N LEU A 6 -4.06 22.99 54.93
CA LEU A 6 -2.85 22.44 54.30
C LEU A 6 -2.77 20.93 54.50
N ASN A 7 -3.03 20.44 55.71
CA ASN A 7 -3.06 18.98 55.99
C ASN A 7 -4.21 18.28 55.29
N SER A 8 -5.40 18.88 55.25
CA SER A 8 -6.51 18.29 54.50
C SER A 8 -6.24 18.24 52.98
N LEU A 9 -5.65 19.30 52.41
CA LEU A 9 -5.28 19.34 51.01
C LEU A 9 -4.11 18.39 50.67
N SER A 10 -3.12 18.27 51.55
CA SER A 10 -1.96 17.45 51.28
C SER A 10 -2.14 15.97 51.59
N CYS A 11 -2.95 15.60 52.60
CA CYS A 11 -3.13 14.21 53.01
C CYS A 11 -4.35 13.55 52.37
N ASP A 12 -5.50 14.24 52.34
CA ASP A 12 -6.75 13.58 51.90
C ASP A 12 -7.05 13.82 50.41
N HIS A 13 -6.88 15.06 49.93
CA HIS A 13 -7.24 15.38 48.55
C HIS A 13 -6.16 15.05 47.57
N LEU A 14 -4.89 15.26 47.90
CA LEU A 14 -3.79 15.03 46.94
C LEU A 14 -3.63 13.54 46.65
N GLU A 15 -3.80 12.68 47.64
CA GLU A 15 -3.73 11.23 47.50
C GLU A 15 -4.89 10.70 46.64
N THR A 16 -6.10 11.17 46.91
CA THR A 16 -7.31 10.82 46.15
C THR A 16 -7.18 11.29 44.68
N TYR A 17 -6.66 12.49 44.45
CA TYR A 17 -6.40 12.97 43.09
C TYR A 17 -5.31 12.17 42.36
N ARG A 18 -4.24 11.78 43.06
CA ARG A 18 -3.18 10.93 42.50
C ARG A 18 -3.70 9.55 42.14
N GLU A 19 -4.52 8.93 42.98
CA GLU A 19 -5.12 7.63 42.68
C GLU A 19 -6.10 7.72 41.50
N SER A 20 -6.93 8.76 41.49
CA SER A 20 -7.85 9.01 40.38
C SER A 20 -7.08 9.23 39.07
N ALA A 21 -6.02 10.03 39.11
CA ALA A 21 -5.16 10.28 37.93
C ALA A 21 -4.47 9.00 37.43
N LYS A 22 -3.97 8.16 38.34
CA LYS A 22 -3.39 6.84 38.01
C LYS A 22 -4.41 5.89 37.37
N THR A 23 -5.61 5.86 37.93
CA THR A 23 -6.70 5.01 37.42
C THR A 23 -7.13 5.46 36.03
N GLN A 24 -7.29 6.78 35.83
CA GLN A 24 -7.62 7.34 34.52
C GLN A 24 -6.50 7.12 33.49
N ALA A 25 -5.24 7.27 33.91
CA ALA A 25 -4.11 6.99 33.04
C ALA A 25 -4.05 5.51 32.63
N LYS A 26 -4.31 4.61 33.58
CA LYS A 26 -4.37 3.17 33.29
C LYS A 26 -5.51 2.85 32.32
N ALA A 27 -6.70 3.37 32.54
CA ALA A 27 -7.84 3.19 31.63
C ALA A 27 -7.55 3.76 30.23
N ALA A 28 -6.91 4.92 30.15
CA ALA A 28 -6.52 5.51 28.86
C ALA A 28 -5.51 4.63 28.09
N VAL A 29 -4.56 4.02 28.80
CA VAL A 29 -3.60 3.09 28.18
C VAL A 29 -4.31 1.82 27.69
N GLU A 30 -5.25 1.27 28.45
CA GLU A 30 -6.02 0.08 28.03
C GLU A 30 -6.87 0.41 26.78
N HIS A 31 -7.61 1.51 26.77
CA HIS A 31 -8.35 1.94 25.58
C HIS A 31 -7.44 2.19 24.38
N PHE A 32 -6.24 2.75 24.59
CA PHE A 32 -5.28 2.92 23.52
C PHE A 32 -4.80 1.58 22.96
N LYS A 33 -4.53 0.58 23.82
CA LYS A 33 -4.13 -0.77 23.38
C LYS A 33 -5.16 -1.38 22.45
N ASP A 34 -6.42 -1.37 22.88
CA ASP A 34 -7.51 -1.96 22.10
C ASP A 34 -7.68 -1.27 20.76
N ASP A 35 -7.77 0.07 20.77
CA ASP A 35 -7.88 0.87 19.53
C ASP A 35 -6.70 0.64 18.58
N PHE A 36 -5.49 0.56 19.13
CA PHE A 36 -4.28 0.36 18.36
C PHE A 36 -4.28 -1.02 17.68
N ILE A 37 -4.57 -2.09 18.44
CA ILE A 37 -4.64 -3.45 17.93
C ILE A 37 -5.66 -3.54 16.79
N PHE A 38 -6.89 -3.04 17.01
CA PHE A 38 -7.95 -3.12 16.01
C PHE A 38 -7.66 -2.29 14.77
N LYS A 39 -7.06 -1.11 14.90
CA LYS A 39 -6.67 -0.28 13.76
C LYS A 39 -5.60 -0.95 12.90
N ILE A 40 -4.56 -1.49 13.53
CA ILE A 40 -3.49 -2.20 12.79
C ILE A 40 -4.03 -3.46 12.13
N ARG A 41 -4.83 -4.26 12.84
CA ARG A 41 -5.50 -5.45 12.28
C ARG A 41 -6.34 -5.10 11.07
N SER A 42 -7.20 -4.09 11.19
CA SER A 42 -8.07 -3.65 10.08
C SER A 42 -7.27 -3.20 8.88
N ALA A 43 -6.18 -2.46 9.10
CA ALA A 43 -5.30 -2.01 8.02
C ALA A 43 -4.56 -3.18 7.32
N ILE A 44 -4.15 -4.20 8.08
CA ILE A 44 -3.55 -5.42 7.52
C ILE A 44 -4.57 -6.19 6.68
N LEU A 45 -5.79 -6.38 7.18
CA LEU A 45 -6.86 -7.06 6.46
C LEU A 45 -7.23 -6.31 5.17
N GLU A 46 -7.33 -4.98 5.23
CA GLU A 46 -7.56 -4.14 4.06
C GLU A 46 -6.42 -4.28 3.04
N ALA A 47 -5.16 -4.35 3.48
CA ALA A 47 -4.03 -4.58 2.59
C ALA A 47 -4.13 -5.92 1.86
N TYR A 48 -4.57 -6.98 2.53
CA TYR A 48 -4.83 -8.27 1.89
C TYR A 48 -5.97 -8.20 0.87
N GLN A 49 -7.07 -7.53 1.19
CA GLN A 49 -8.18 -7.34 0.25
C GLN A 49 -7.72 -6.58 -0.99
N ARG A 50 -6.97 -5.49 -0.82
CA ARG A 50 -6.39 -4.72 -1.94
C ARG A 50 -5.45 -5.57 -2.80
N ARG A 51 -4.60 -6.39 -2.19
CA ARG A 51 -3.75 -7.34 -2.92
C ARG A 51 -4.60 -8.29 -3.77
N ASP A 52 -5.66 -8.87 -3.22
CA ASP A 52 -6.49 -9.83 -3.93
C ASP A 52 -7.27 -9.16 -5.08
N GLU A 53 -7.72 -7.93 -4.89
CA GLU A 53 -8.31 -7.12 -5.96
C GLU A 53 -7.30 -6.85 -7.08
N LEU A 54 -6.09 -6.41 -6.76
CA LEU A 54 -5.02 -6.18 -7.73
C LEU A 54 -4.66 -7.45 -8.48
N ASN A 55 -4.52 -8.57 -7.78
CA ASN A 55 -4.22 -9.86 -8.40
C ASN A 55 -5.35 -10.31 -9.33
N ARG A 56 -6.61 -10.05 -9.00
CA ARG A 56 -7.76 -10.34 -9.87
C ARG A 56 -7.74 -9.49 -11.14
N ILE A 57 -7.28 -8.25 -11.07
CA ILE A 57 -7.09 -7.40 -12.25
C ILE A 57 -5.98 -7.96 -13.11
N ILE A 58 -4.80 -8.19 -12.52
CA ILE A 58 -3.60 -8.63 -13.23
C ILE A 58 -3.79 -10.02 -13.85
N SER A 59 -4.48 -10.93 -13.17
CA SER A 59 -4.69 -12.29 -13.67
C SER A 59 -5.47 -12.38 -14.99
N LYS A 60 -6.24 -11.33 -15.31
CA LYS A 60 -7.00 -11.22 -16.57
C LYS A 60 -6.19 -10.66 -17.73
N LEU A 61 -4.97 -10.22 -17.44
CA LEU A 61 -4.13 -9.51 -18.38
C LEU A 61 -3.06 -10.46 -18.90
N ASP A 62 -2.86 -10.43 -20.21
CA ASP A 62 -1.87 -11.26 -20.86
C ASP A 62 -0.62 -10.41 -21.14
N PHE A 63 0.49 -10.79 -20.53
CA PHE A 63 1.82 -10.19 -20.75
C PHE A 63 2.69 -11.16 -21.56
N GLY A 64 2.13 -11.76 -22.60
CA GLY A 64 2.79 -12.79 -23.36
C GLY A 64 2.95 -14.07 -22.53
N LYS A 65 4.17 -14.51 -22.28
CA LYS A 65 4.46 -15.74 -21.50
C LYS A 65 4.52 -15.50 -19.99
N ASP A 66 4.52 -14.24 -19.55
CA ASP A 66 4.77 -13.88 -18.17
C ASP A 66 3.47 -13.56 -17.43
N LYS A 67 3.28 -14.16 -16.28
CA LYS A 67 2.22 -13.81 -15.35
C LYS A 67 2.81 -13.16 -14.11
N TYR A 68 2.09 -12.22 -13.53
CA TYR A 68 2.51 -11.49 -12.35
C TYR A 68 1.50 -11.62 -11.23
N GLN A 69 1.98 -11.58 -9.98
CA GLN A 69 1.14 -11.52 -8.79
C GLN A 69 1.77 -10.66 -7.71
N PHE A 70 0.95 -9.92 -6.97
CA PHE A 70 1.34 -9.27 -5.75
C PHE A 70 1.29 -10.25 -4.58
N VAL A 71 2.30 -10.22 -3.74
CA VAL A 71 2.41 -11.08 -2.57
C VAL A 71 2.67 -10.23 -1.34
N ILE A 72 1.87 -10.46 -0.31
CA ILE A 72 2.07 -9.88 1.01
C ILE A 72 2.38 -11.02 1.97
N THR A 73 3.49 -10.90 2.67
CA THR A 73 3.91 -11.87 3.69
C THR A 73 4.22 -11.14 4.99
N LYS A 74 4.30 -11.89 6.08
CA LYS A 74 4.81 -11.38 7.35
C LYS A 74 6.22 -10.83 7.16
N ASN A 75 6.52 -9.68 7.76
CA ASN A 75 7.88 -9.15 7.81
C ASN A 75 8.82 -10.16 8.50
N LYS A 76 9.94 -10.47 7.86
CA LYS A 76 10.96 -11.40 8.37
C LYS A 76 11.93 -10.74 9.35
N GLY A 77 11.93 -9.42 9.43
CA GLY A 77 12.74 -8.64 10.37
C GLY A 77 12.20 -8.66 11.79
N ALA A 78 12.87 -7.95 12.67
CA ALA A 78 12.54 -7.89 14.11
C ALA A 78 11.10 -7.44 14.37
N ASP A 79 10.60 -6.47 13.61
CA ASP A 79 9.25 -5.91 13.79
C ASP A 79 8.13 -6.89 13.41
N GLY A 80 8.44 -7.88 12.59
CA GLY A 80 7.47 -8.91 12.21
C GLY A 80 7.01 -9.80 13.39
N LYS A 81 7.71 -9.81 14.52
CA LYS A 81 7.28 -10.58 15.70
C LYS A 81 5.87 -10.21 16.14
N TYR A 82 5.50 -8.93 16.02
CA TYR A 82 4.18 -8.41 16.42
C TYR A 82 3.03 -8.82 15.49
N TYR A 83 3.32 -9.30 14.27
CA TYR A 83 2.29 -9.67 13.30
C TYR A 83 1.28 -10.69 13.86
N LYS A 84 1.75 -11.71 14.58
CA LYS A 84 0.87 -12.74 15.15
C LYS A 84 -0.10 -12.16 16.17
N MET A 85 0.36 -11.22 16.99
CA MET A 85 -0.46 -10.54 17.98
C MET A 85 -1.66 -9.81 17.33
N PHE A 86 -1.41 -9.10 16.21
CA PHE A 86 -2.48 -8.39 15.49
C PHE A 86 -3.42 -9.30 14.71
N MET A 87 -2.95 -10.46 14.29
CA MET A 87 -3.71 -11.37 13.42
C MET A 87 -4.23 -12.60 14.15
N ASP A 88 -4.20 -12.58 15.47
CA ASP A 88 -4.74 -13.66 16.28
C ASP A 88 -6.26 -13.80 16.12
N ASP A 89 -6.75 -15.03 16.10
CA ASP A 89 -8.16 -15.31 15.88
C ASP A 89 -9.05 -14.87 17.06
N SER A 90 -8.50 -14.75 18.26
CA SER A 90 -9.19 -14.21 19.43
C SER A 90 -9.67 -12.76 19.27
N LEU A 91 -9.08 -12.01 18.30
CA LEU A 91 -9.45 -10.63 17.97
C LEU A 91 -10.54 -10.51 16.90
N GLN A 92 -11.18 -11.58 16.48
CA GLN A 92 -12.18 -11.55 15.39
C GLN A 92 -13.46 -10.79 15.78
N ILE A 93 -13.76 -10.70 17.06
CA ILE A 93 -14.97 -10.06 17.58
C ILE A 93 -14.57 -8.77 18.30
N ARG A 94 -15.13 -7.63 17.87
CA ARG A 94 -14.95 -6.38 18.61
C ARG A 94 -15.82 -6.39 19.87
N PRO A 95 -15.28 -5.94 20.99
CA PRO A 95 -16.09 -5.76 22.21
C PRO A 95 -17.33 -4.86 22.00
N SER A 96 -17.22 -3.85 21.10
CA SER A 96 -18.29 -2.92 20.78
C SER A 96 -19.43 -3.48 19.90
N ASP A 97 -19.24 -4.65 19.30
CA ASP A 97 -20.19 -5.25 18.35
C ASP A 97 -21.11 -6.28 19.01
N LEU A 98 -21.01 -6.42 20.33
CA LEU A 98 -21.77 -7.39 21.10
C LEU A 98 -22.78 -6.68 22.01
N ASP A 99 -24.02 -7.10 21.90
CA ASP A 99 -25.08 -6.72 22.84
C ASP A 99 -24.73 -7.17 24.27
N ASP A 100 -25.21 -6.45 25.28
CA ASP A 100 -24.96 -6.62 26.73
C ASP A 100 -25.12 -8.06 27.30
N THR A 101 -25.59 -8.99 26.48
CA THR A 101 -25.81 -10.40 26.90
C THR A 101 -24.59 -11.31 26.73
N MET A 102 -23.50 -10.83 26.14
CA MET A 102 -22.29 -11.64 25.84
C MET A 102 -21.01 -11.22 26.59
N ASP A 103 -21.12 -10.38 27.60
CA ASP A 103 -19.98 -9.84 28.38
C ASP A 103 -19.00 -10.93 28.87
N ASN A 104 -19.52 -12.07 29.31
CA ASN A 104 -18.68 -13.16 29.85
C ASN A 104 -17.85 -13.91 28.81
N GLN A 105 -18.24 -13.89 27.51
CA GLN A 105 -17.45 -14.52 26.45
C GLN A 105 -16.36 -13.59 25.93
N LEU A 106 -16.62 -12.30 25.93
CA LEU A 106 -15.65 -11.27 25.59
C LEU A 106 -14.47 -11.24 26.54
N ASP A 107 -14.74 -11.27 27.83
CA ASP A 107 -13.71 -11.28 28.87
C ASP A 107 -12.76 -12.47 28.69
N MET A 108 -13.27 -13.62 28.25
CA MET A 108 -12.44 -14.82 28.08
C MET A 108 -11.50 -14.70 26.85
N PHE A 109 -11.96 -14.16 25.72
CA PHE A 109 -11.12 -13.96 24.51
C PHE A 109 -10.09 -12.85 24.70
N THR A 110 -10.49 -11.75 25.36
CA THR A 110 -9.56 -10.66 25.72
C THR A 110 -8.52 -11.13 26.73
N MET A 111 -8.92 -11.90 27.72
CA MET A 111 -8.00 -12.49 28.70
C MET A 111 -7.04 -13.50 28.06
N GLU A 112 -7.49 -14.32 27.13
CA GLU A 112 -6.61 -15.26 26.42
C GLU A 112 -5.58 -14.53 25.56
N HIS A 113 -6.00 -13.52 24.81
CA HIS A 113 -5.11 -12.68 24.05
C HIS A 113 -4.12 -11.91 24.94
N GLU A 114 -4.57 -11.36 26.05
CA GLU A 114 -3.72 -10.64 26.99
C GLU A 114 -2.73 -11.58 27.69
N ASN A 115 -3.14 -12.79 28.06
CA ASN A 115 -2.24 -13.80 28.61
C ASN A 115 -1.14 -14.22 27.61
N GLN A 116 -1.48 -14.28 26.33
CA GLN A 116 -0.54 -14.71 25.29
C GLN A 116 0.36 -13.58 24.80
N TYR A 117 -0.17 -12.37 24.68
CA TYR A 117 0.52 -11.24 24.01
C TYR A 117 0.72 -10.02 24.89
N GLY A 118 0.24 -10.01 26.13
CA GLY A 118 0.27 -8.83 27.01
C GLY A 118 1.68 -8.28 27.24
N GLU A 119 2.68 -9.15 27.43
CA GLU A 119 4.08 -8.73 27.56
C GLU A 119 4.58 -8.06 26.29
N MET A 120 4.28 -8.65 25.13
CA MET A 120 4.67 -8.12 23.82
C MET A 120 3.98 -6.78 23.51
N MET A 121 2.71 -6.65 23.91
CA MET A 121 1.97 -5.41 23.78
C MET A 121 2.52 -4.31 24.69
N ASN A 122 2.84 -4.64 25.93
CA ASN A 122 3.45 -3.71 26.87
C ASN A 122 4.86 -3.27 26.37
N GLU A 123 5.65 -4.19 25.83
CA GLU A 123 6.93 -3.86 25.17
C GLU A 123 6.72 -2.82 24.07
N LEU A 124 5.73 -3.04 23.19
CA LEU A 124 5.43 -2.14 22.09
C LEU A 124 4.97 -0.76 22.56
N ILE A 125 4.11 -0.72 23.59
CA ILE A 125 3.61 0.54 24.14
C ILE A 125 4.72 1.34 24.83
N ASN A 126 5.60 0.67 25.56
CA ASN A 126 6.72 1.33 26.21
C ASN A 126 7.68 2.01 25.22
N ILE A 127 7.70 1.57 23.96
CA ILE A 127 8.44 2.26 22.88
C ILE A 127 7.83 3.63 22.54
N PHE A 128 6.53 3.83 22.78
CA PHE A 128 5.80 5.06 22.48
C PHE A 128 5.78 6.06 23.62
N ILE A 129 5.98 5.59 24.85
CA ILE A 129 5.88 6.42 26.05
C ILE A 129 7.28 6.94 26.39
N PRO A 130 7.53 8.25 26.25
CA PRO A 130 8.79 8.82 26.67
C PRO A 130 8.92 8.78 28.22
N PRO A 131 10.14 8.75 28.77
CA PRO A 131 10.37 8.86 30.23
C PRO A 131 9.75 10.13 30.84
N GLU A 132 9.41 10.11 32.14
CA GLU A 132 8.75 11.24 32.82
C GLU A 132 9.50 12.58 32.70
N ASN A 133 10.84 12.55 32.54
CA ASN A 133 11.67 13.74 32.35
C ASN A 133 12.40 13.70 31.00
N ALA A 134 11.73 13.25 29.96
CA ALA A 134 12.31 13.08 28.64
C ALA A 134 12.87 14.38 28.10
N THR A 135 14.06 14.30 27.53
CA THR A 135 14.65 15.34 26.72
C THR A 135 13.87 15.52 25.42
N LYS A 136 14.09 16.63 24.73
CA LYS A 136 13.46 16.87 23.42
C LYS A 136 13.79 15.77 22.41
N ASP A 137 15.01 15.26 22.43
CA ASP A 137 15.47 14.19 21.52
C ASP A 137 14.76 12.87 21.81
N GLU A 138 14.55 12.53 23.08
CA GLU A 138 13.79 11.32 23.48
C GLU A 138 12.31 11.43 23.13
N MET A 139 11.72 12.62 23.24
CA MET A 139 10.35 12.89 22.79
C MET A 139 10.21 12.74 21.28
N ASP A 140 11.16 13.26 20.52
CA ASP A 140 11.18 13.14 19.06
C ASP A 140 11.43 11.68 18.63
N GLU A 141 12.21 10.90 19.38
CA GLU A 141 12.40 9.48 19.15
C GLU A 141 11.12 8.68 19.43
N ALA A 142 10.47 8.91 20.55
CA ALA A 142 9.18 8.28 20.88
C ALA A 142 8.13 8.56 19.80
N LYS A 143 8.08 9.80 19.28
CA LYS A 143 7.18 10.16 18.18
C LYS A 143 7.51 9.42 16.89
N ARG A 144 8.79 9.35 16.50
CA ARG A 144 9.22 8.57 15.31
C ARG A 144 8.88 7.10 15.45
N ASN A 145 9.06 6.55 16.64
CA ASN A 145 8.68 5.16 16.92
C ASN A 145 7.17 4.96 16.82
N MET A 146 6.38 5.88 17.36
CA MET A 146 4.91 5.82 17.24
C MET A 146 4.47 5.86 15.77
N ASP A 147 5.02 6.78 14.97
CA ASP A 147 4.74 6.87 13.53
C ASP A 147 5.13 5.57 12.80
N LYS A 148 6.29 4.98 13.13
CA LYS A 148 6.76 3.72 12.56
C LYS A 148 5.82 2.56 12.86
N TYR A 149 5.46 2.38 14.13
CA TYR A 149 4.68 1.23 14.57
C TYR A 149 3.17 1.40 14.37
N ALA A 150 2.69 2.63 14.18
CA ALA A 150 1.32 2.90 13.74
C ALA A 150 1.10 2.57 12.25
N ASP A 151 2.17 2.38 11.49
CA ASP A 151 2.11 1.98 10.10
C ASP A 151 2.10 0.44 9.98
N TYR A 152 0.99 -0.12 9.51
CA TYR A 152 0.82 -1.57 9.31
C TYR A 152 1.89 -2.19 8.40
N ARG A 153 2.51 -1.38 7.52
CA ARG A 153 3.58 -1.82 6.63
C ARG A 153 4.83 -2.28 7.38
N THR A 154 5.00 -1.83 8.61
CA THR A 154 6.09 -2.27 9.51
C THR A 154 6.02 -3.77 9.77
N TYR A 155 4.84 -4.36 9.79
CA TYR A 155 4.61 -5.77 10.12
C TYR A 155 4.55 -6.69 8.90
N LEU A 156 4.55 -6.13 7.70
CA LEU A 156 4.38 -6.83 6.43
C LEU A 156 5.60 -6.65 5.52
N SER A 157 5.76 -7.61 4.64
CA SER A 157 6.67 -7.53 3.49
C SER A 157 5.86 -7.63 2.21
N PHE A 158 6.09 -6.68 1.32
CA PHE A 158 5.41 -6.60 0.02
C PHE A 158 6.38 -7.01 -1.07
N ASP A 159 5.94 -7.88 -1.96
CA ASP A 159 6.71 -8.30 -3.13
C ASP A 159 5.78 -8.46 -4.33
N MET A 160 6.36 -8.41 -5.51
CA MET A 160 5.71 -8.80 -6.76
C MET A 160 6.47 -9.99 -7.32
N GLN A 161 5.76 -10.98 -7.77
CA GLN A 161 6.35 -12.20 -8.31
C GLN A 161 5.95 -12.39 -9.75
N GLN A 162 6.90 -12.81 -10.58
CA GLN A 162 6.69 -13.29 -11.92
C GLN A 162 6.55 -14.81 -11.86
N ILE A 163 5.52 -15.31 -12.51
CA ILE A 163 5.27 -16.74 -12.69
C ILE A 163 5.65 -17.06 -14.12
N VAL A 164 6.75 -17.80 -14.28
CA VAL A 164 7.24 -18.24 -15.58
C VAL A 164 6.73 -19.66 -15.84
N HIS A 165 5.95 -19.83 -16.90
CA HIS A 165 5.48 -21.13 -17.34
C HIS A 165 6.55 -21.79 -18.21
N GLY A 166 7.17 -22.84 -17.69
CA GLY A 166 8.09 -23.74 -18.38
C GLY A 166 7.70 -25.20 -18.09
N ASP A 167 8.62 -26.13 -18.26
CA ASP A 167 8.43 -27.55 -17.85
C ASP A 167 8.09 -27.70 -16.38
N LYS A 168 8.51 -26.73 -15.58
CA LYS A 168 8.11 -26.51 -14.18
C LYS A 168 7.77 -25.04 -13.98
N GLU A 169 6.67 -24.79 -13.31
CA GLU A 169 6.28 -23.45 -12.91
C GLU A 169 7.33 -22.86 -11.94
N MET A 170 7.95 -21.76 -12.32
CA MET A 170 8.96 -21.07 -11.49
C MET A 170 8.46 -19.70 -11.08
N THR A 171 8.54 -19.42 -9.81
CA THR A 171 8.19 -18.11 -9.24
C THR A 171 9.43 -17.32 -8.90
N ILE A 172 9.57 -16.12 -9.47
CA ILE A 172 10.72 -15.25 -9.28
C ILE A 172 10.24 -13.94 -8.64
N GLY A 173 10.75 -13.61 -7.44
CA GLY A 173 10.44 -12.35 -6.79
C GLY A 173 11.11 -11.16 -7.47
N LEU A 174 10.42 -10.01 -7.48
CA LEU A 174 10.85 -8.76 -8.14
C LEU A 174 12.25 -8.31 -7.67
N SER A 175 12.54 -8.43 -6.39
CA SER A 175 13.86 -8.08 -5.82
C SER A 175 15.02 -8.87 -6.42
N LYS A 176 14.76 -10.11 -6.88
CA LYS A 176 15.75 -10.94 -7.59
C LYS A 176 15.80 -10.58 -9.08
N MET A 177 14.66 -10.24 -9.67
CA MET A 177 14.57 -9.85 -11.09
C MET A 177 15.32 -8.55 -11.37
N ILE A 178 15.14 -7.52 -10.56
CA ILE A 178 15.81 -6.22 -10.71
C ILE A 178 17.33 -6.38 -10.63
N LYS A 179 17.83 -7.28 -9.80
CA LYS A 179 19.27 -7.55 -9.68
C LYS A 179 19.84 -8.35 -10.84
N LYS A 180 19.04 -9.18 -11.51
CA LYS A 180 19.47 -10.09 -12.56
C LYS A 180 19.36 -9.49 -13.96
N ASN A 181 18.36 -8.63 -14.18
CA ASN A 181 18.04 -8.06 -15.48
C ASN A 181 18.62 -6.66 -15.58
N SER A 182 19.80 -6.54 -16.19
CA SER A 182 20.35 -5.26 -16.63
C SER A 182 19.69 -4.91 -17.97
N GLY A 183 18.81 -3.89 -17.99
CA GLY A 183 18.13 -3.44 -19.19
C GLY A 183 16.61 -3.34 -19.05
N GLY A 184 15.91 -3.16 -20.16
CA GLY A 184 14.46 -2.91 -20.19
C GLY A 184 13.56 -4.02 -19.60
N GLU A 185 14.07 -5.24 -19.46
CA GLU A 185 13.30 -6.36 -18.90
C GLU A 185 12.92 -6.20 -17.43
N GLY A 186 13.74 -5.49 -16.64
CA GLY A 186 13.43 -5.20 -15.24
C GLY A 186 12.31 -4.17 -15.03
N GLN A 187 11.86 -3.50 -16.09
CA GLN A 187 10.83 -2.46 -15.99
C GLN A 187 9.41 -2.98 -16.17
N ASN A 188 9.21 -4.11 -16.83
CA ASN A 188 7.87 -4.68 -17.05
C ASN A 188 7.04 -4.81 -15.78
N PRO A 189 7.56 -5.40 -14.68
CA PRO A 189 6.79 -5.54 -13.45
C PRO A 189 6.36 -4.20 -12.85
N LEU A 190 7.20 -3.16 -12.99
CA LEU A 190 6.88 -1.82 -12.48
C LEU A 190 5.68 -1.22 -13.21
N TYR A 191 5.62 -1.33 -14.54
CA TYR A 191 4.48 -0.84 -15.32
C TYR A 191 3.22 -1.64 -15.05
N VAL A 192 3.33 -2.95 -14.88
CA VAL A 192 2.19 -3.79 -14.45
C VAL A 192 1.65 -3.32 -13.11
N ALA A 193 2.52 -3.08 -12.15
CA ALA A 193 2.14 -2.59 -10.83
C ALA A 193 1.47 -1.20 -10.90
N LEU A 194 2.05 -0.30 -11.70
CA LEU A 194 1.53 1.05 -11.91
C LEU A 194 0.14 1.03 -12.54
N LEU A 195 -0.03 0.28 -13.64
CA LEU A 195 -1.32 0.18 -14.34
C LEU A 195 -2.38 -0.52 -13.49
N ALA A 196 -2.01 -1.53 -12.72
CA ALA A 196 -2.91 -2.17 -11.76
C ALA A 196 -3.35 -1.20 -10.66
N SER A 197 -2.44 -0.34 -10.19
CA SER A 197 -2.77 0.70 -9.21
C SER A 197 -3.73 1.74 -9.78
N PHE A 198 -3.55 2.17 -11.03
CA PHE A 198 -4.53 3.03 -11.71
C PHE A 198 -5.87 2.33 -11.89
N ALA A 199 -5.88 1.03 -12.22
CA ALA A 199 -7.12 0.27 -12.36
C ALA A 199 -7.92 0.24 -11.04
N GLN A 200 -7.23 0.11 -9.92
CA GLN A 200 -7.84 0.20 -8.60
C GLN A 200 -8.34 1.61 -8.29
N LEU A 201 -7.53 2.64 -8.56
CA LEU A 201 -7.88 4.04 -8.35
C LEU A 201 -9.14 4.44 -9.14
N TYR A 202 -9.21 4.05 -10.41
CA TYR A 202 -10.36 4.27 -11.28
C TYR A 202 -11.52 3.29 -11.04
N LYS A 203 -11.40 2.40 -10.06
CA LYS A 203 -12.43 1.43 -9.66
C LYS A 203 -12.98 0.60 -10.83
N ILE A 204 -12.09 0.14 -11.71
CA ILE A 204 -12.46 -0.58 -12.95
C ILE A 204 -13.23 -1.86 -12.66
N ASN A 205 -13.03 -2.47 -11.49
CA ASN A 205 -13.69 -3.72 -11.09
C ASN A 205 -15.06 -3.54 -10.44
N LEU A 206 -15.55 -2.31 -10.28
CA LEU A 206 -16.90 -2.12 -9.77
C LEU A 206 -17.92 -2.70 -10.73
N SER A 207 -18.94 -3.36 -10.16
CA SER A 207 -20.06 -3.87 -10.93
C SER A 207 -20.66 -2.76 -11.83
N PRO A 208 -21.02 -3.05 -13.09
CA PRO A 208 -21.64 -2.08 -13.97
C PRO A 208 -22.86 -1.37 -13.37
N LYS A 209 -23.56 -2.03 -12.43
CA LYS A 209 -24.68 -1.43 -11.68
C LYS A 209 -24.26 -0.30 -10.74
N MET A 210 -22.99 -0.25 -10.33
CA MET A 210 -22.44 0.83 -9.50
C MET A 210 -21.85 2.00 -10.32
N HIS A 211 -21.58 1.78 -11.60
CA HIS A 211 -21.10 2.82 -12.52
C HIS A 211 -22.30 3.60 -13.06
N ARG A 212 -22.68 4.65 -12.38
CA ARG A 212 -23.83 5.50 -12.79
C ARG A 212 -23.49 6.56 -13.84
N SER A 213 -22.21 6.80 -14.12
CA SER A 213 -21.74 7.84 -15.04
C SER A 213 -20.51 7.38 -15.80
N PRO A 214 -20.34 7.77 -17.07
CA PRO A 214 -19.08 7.56 -17.77
C PRO A 214 -17.97 8.30 -17.01
N THR A 215 -16.84 7.65 -16.78
CA THR A 215 -15.69 8.21 -16.09
C THR A 215 -14.54 8.40 -17.04
N LEU A 216 -13.89 9.55 -16.97
CA LEU A 216 -12.61 9.77 -17.64
C LEU A 216 -11.54 8.93 -16.94
N ARG A 217 -10.89 8.02 -17.70
CA ARG A 217 -9.83 7.14 -17.18
C ARG A 217 -8.52 7.46 -17.87
N LEU A 218 -8.11 8.72 -17.77
CA LEU A 218 -6.92 9.24 -18.45
C LEU A 218 -5.65 8.93 -17.66
N VAL A 219 -4.66 8.36 -18.34
CA VAL A 219 -3.31 8.13 -17.84
C VAL A 219 -2.33 8.90 -18.74
N VAL A 220 -1.48 9.71 -18.15
CA VAL A 220 -0.44 10.44 -18.86
C VAL A 220 0.92 9.86 -18.48
N LEU A 221 1.67 9.39 -19.46
CA LEU A 221 2.93 8.70 -19.30
C LEU A 221 4.02 9.42 -20.09
N ASP A 222 5.02 9.93 -19.40
CA ASP A 222 6.14 10.63 -20.00
C ASP A 222 7.32 9.69 -20.20
N GLU A 223 7.81 9.56 -21.44
CA GLU A 223 8.88 8.64 -21.88
C GLU A 223 8.69 7.19 -21.38
N ALA A 224 7.45 6.80 -21.13
CA ALA A 224 7.15 5.45 -20.69
C ALA A 224 7.57 4.45 -21.77
N PHE A 225 8.03 3.28 -21.30
CA PHE A 225 8.44 2.17 -22.15
C PHE A 225 9.69 2.43 -23.01
N SER A 226 10.40 3.54 -22.80
CA SER A 226 11.55 3.95 -23.62
C SER A 226 12.69 2.92 -23.66
N LYS A 227 12.79 2.06 -22.64
CA LYS A 227 13.79 1.00 -22.54
C LYS A 227 13.26 -0.39 -22.92
N MET A 228 12.04 -0.46 -23.43
CA MET A 228 11.40 -1.71 -23.86
C MET A 228 11.57 -1.94 -25.35
N ASP A 229 11.53 -3.20 -25.75
CA ASP A 229 11.40 -3.60 -27.15
C ASP A 229 9.95 -3.43 -27.65
N ALA A 230 9.75 -3.51 -28.95
CA ALA A 230 8.46 -3.28 -29.59
C ALA A 230 7.37 -4.24 -29.11
N GLU A 231 7.70 -5.51 -28.88
CA GLU A 231 6.75 -6.54 -28.40
C GLU A 231 6.22 -6.20 -27.01
N LYS A 232 7.10 -5.76 -26.11
CA LYS A 232 6.72 -5.36 -24.75
C LYS A 232 5.94 -4.06 -24.72
N VAL A 233 6.29 -3.10 -25.58
CA VAL A 233 5.51 -1.86 -25.75
C VAL A 233 4.10 -2.19 -26.22
N ALA A 234 3.95 -3.06 -27.23
CA ALA A 234 2.66 -3.53 -27.71
C ALA A 234 1.83 -4.20 -26.60
N SER A 235 2.46 -5.04 -25.79
CA SER A 235 1.82 -5.69 -24.65
C SER A 235 1.34 -4.68 -23.61
N CYS A 236 2.14 -3.65 -23.31
CA CYS A 236 1.75 -2.59 -22.36
C CYS A 236 0.59 -1.74 -22.90
N ILE A 237 0.59 -1.40 -24.19
CA ILE A 237 -0.52 -0.66 -24.82
C ILE A 237 -1.79 -1.50 -24.85
N SER A 238 -1.67 -2.80 -25.17
CA SER A 238 -2.79 -3.74 -25.11
C SER A 238 -3.38 -3.83 -23.71
N LEU A 239 -2.53 -3.82 -22.69
CA LEU A 239 -2.97 -3.76 -21.29
C LEU A 239 -3.75 -2.49 -20.98
N ILE A 240 -3.23 -1.33 -21.37
CA ILE A 240 -3.88 -0.03 -21.19
C ILE A 240 -5.29 -0.06 -21.80
N ARG A 241 -5.42 -0.60 -23.03
CA ARG A 241 -6.70 -0.77 -23.70
C ARG A 241 -7.62 -1.77 -23.00
N GLY A 242 -7.07 -2.92 -22.62
CA GLY A 242 -7.82 -3.99 -21.91
C GLY A 242 -8.39 -3.51 -20.58
N LEU A 243 -7.74 -2.57 -19.92
CA LEU A 243 -8.22 -1.91 -18.70
C LEU A 243 -9.21 -0.76 -19.01
N GLY A 244 -9.44 -0.43 -20.26
CA GLY A 244 -10.33 0.67 -20.66
C GLY A 244 -9.80 2.06 -20.30
N PHE A 245 -8.49 2.24 -20.27
CA PHE A 245 -7.85 3.54 -20.08
C PHE A 245 -7.80 4.33 -21.38
N GLN A 246 -7.83 5.64 -21.23
CA GLN A 246 -7.35 6.61 -22.22
C GLN A 246 -5.93 6.97 -21.85
N ALA A 247 -4.99 6.93 -22.78
CA ALA A 247 -3.59 7.20 -22.48
C ALA A 247 -3.01 8.26 -23.42
N ILE A 248 -2.21 9.16 -22.84
CA ILE A 248 -1.31 10.05 -23.57
C ILE A 248 0.11 9.60 -23.21
N ILE A 249 0.88 9.20 -24.21
CA ILE A 249 2.22 8.67 -24.03
C ILE A 249 3.18 9.55 -24.83
N SER A 250 4.17 10.16 -24.16
CA SER A 250 5.28 10.81 -24.87
C SER A 250 6.37 9.78 -25.17
N ALA A 251 7.00 9.93 -26.32
CA ALA A 251 8.13 9.11 -26.73
C ALA A 251 9.14 9.94 -27.52
N THR A 252 10.41 9.55 -27.51
CA THR A 252 11.46 10.13 -28.32
C THR A 252 11.41 9.61 -29.77
N ASN A 253 11.92 10.37 -30.72
CA ASN A 253 11.84 10.04 -32.12
C ASN A 253 12.46 8.68 -32.48
N ASP A 254 13.52 8.29 -31.80
CA ASP A 254 14.20 7.01 -32.01
C ASP A 254 13.37 5.78 -31.56
N LYS A 255 12.32 6.01 -30.79
CA LYS A 255 11.45 4.96 -30.27
C LYS A 255 10.04 4.94 -30.86
N ILE A 256 9.71 5.94 -31.68
CA ILE A 256 8.34 6.11 -32.19
C ILE A 256 7.81 4.88 -32.93
N GLN A 257 8.68 4.19 -33.69
CA GLN A 257 8.32 2.97 -34.43
C GLN A 257 7.71 1.89 -33.56
N ASN A 258 8.14 1.76 -32.27
CA ASN A 258 7.62 0.75 -31.35
C ASN A 258 6.16 1.02 -30.95
N TYR A 259 5.66 2.24 -31.16
CA TYR A 259 4.32 2.67 -30.75
C TYR A 259 3.32 2.74 -31.87
N LEU A 260 3.78 3.14 -33.08
CA LEU A 260 2.91 3.54 -34.21
C LEU A 260 1.82 2.53 -34.55
N GLU A 261 2.15 1.24 -34.55
CA GLU A 261 1.18 0.20 -34.89
C GLU A 261 0.09 0.04 -33.83
N ASN A 262 0.40 0.41 -32.59
CA ASN A 262 -0.42 0.10 -31.42
C ASN A 262 -1.20 1.30 -30.88
N VAL A 263 -0.93 2.54 -31.34
CA VAL A 263 -1.63 3.76 -30.90
C VAL A 263 -2.73 4.17 -31.88
N ASP A 264 -3.72 4.92 -31.40
CA ASP A 264 -4.85 5.36 -32.22
C ASP A 264 -4.49 6.63 -33.02
N LYS A 265 -3.73 7.54 -32.38
CA LYS A 265 -3.29 8.81 -32.95
C LYS A 265 -1.86 9.12 -32.53
N THR A 266 -1.12 9.76 -33.44
CA THR A 266 0.24 10.23 -33.20
C THR A 266 0.32 11.72 -33.49
N PHE A 267 0.92 12.47 -32.57
CA PHE A 267 1.18 13.89 -32.73
C PHE A 267 2.70 14.10 -32.71
N VAL A 268 3.22 14.73 -33.76
CA VAL A 268 4.61 15.11 -33.82
C VAL A 268 4.77 16.54 -33.32
N TYR A 269 5.72 16.69 -32.44
CA TYR A 269 6.01 17.94 -31.78
C TYR A 269 7.38 18.45 -32.25
N ALA A 270 7.43 19.65 -32.75
CA ALA A 270 8.66 20.27 -33.21
C ALA A 270 8.85 21.66 -32.62
N ASN A 271 10.08 21.94 -32.17
CA ASN A 271 10.49 23.24 -31.66
C ASN A 271 11.87 23.65 -32.22
N PRO A 272 11.97 23.88 -33.57
CA PRO A 272 13.25 24.07 -34.25
C PRO A 272 14.02 25.31 -33.76
N ASN A 273 13.31 26.34 -33.31
CA ASN A 273 13.90 27.64 -32.94
C ASN A 273 13.92 27.88 -31.44
N LYS A 274 13.47 26.94 -30.61
CA LYS A 274 13.25 27.12 -29.18
C LYS A 274 12.32 28.29 -28.81
N ARG A 275 11.57 28.82 -29.80
CA ARG A 275 10.65 29.96 -29.63
C ARG A 275 9.22 29.66 -30.09
N HIS A 276 9.07 28.77 -31.08
CA HIS A 276 7.77 28.40 -31.60
C HIS A 276 7.65 26.88 -31.63
N ILE A 277 6.53 26.44 -31.09
CA ILE A 277 6.16 25.04 -30.99
C ILE A 277 5.13 24.77 -32.07
N SER A 278 5.34 23.74 -32.87
CA SER A 278 4.34 23.21 -33.78
C SER A 278 3.97 21.79 -33.38
N ILE A 279 2.68 21.48 -33.45
CA ILE A 279 2.14 20.16 -33.25
C ILE A 279 1.39 19.78 -34.50
N GLN A 280 1.71 18.65 -35.09
CA GLN A 280 1.07 18.12 -36.27
C GLN A 280 0.56 16.70 -36.00
N GLU A 281 -0.66 16.41 -36.40
CA GLU A 281 -1.17 15.04 -36.42
C GLU A 281 -0.49 14.27 -37.53
N PHE A 282 -0.04 13.06 -37.23
CA PHE A 282 0.66 12.20 -38.16
C PHE A 282 -0.18 10.96 -38.44
N GLU A 283 -0.50 10.71 -39.70
CA GLU A 283 -1.27 9.57 -40.13
C GLU A 283 -0.39 8.33 -40.36
N LYS A 284 -0.87 7.14 -39.99
CA LYS A 284 -0.11 5.88 -40.10
C LYS A 284 0.28 5.55 -41.54
N THR A 285 -0.50 5.99 -42.54
CA THR A 285 -0.27 5.79 -43.97
C THR A 285 0.97 6.51 -44.47
N GLU A 286 1.30 7.66 -43.88
CA GLU A 286 2.48 8.44 -44.29
C GLU A 286 3.82 7.76 -43.91
N PHE A 287 3.79 6.85 -42.92
CA PHE A 287 5.01 6.14 -42.50
C PHE A 287 5.38 4.97 -43.41
N GLY A 288 4.39 4.34 -44.02
CA GLY A 288 4.62 3.29 -45.03
C GLY A 288 5.36 3.82 -46.27
N GLU A 289 4.97 5.02 -46.68
CA GLU A 289 5.59 5.68 -47.87
C GLU A 289 7.02 6.17 -47.60
N LEU A 290 7.31 6.64 -46.35
CA LEU A 290 8.67 7.08 -45.99
C LEU A 290 9.64 5.92 -45.66
N ALA A 291 9.14 4.71 -45.44
CA ALA A 291 9.96 3.54 -45.17
C ALA A 291 10.32 2.76 -46.46
N GLU A 292 9.67 3.07 -47.58
CA GLU A 292 9.93 2.48 -48.89
C GLU A 292 10.85 3.37 -49.76
N GLU A 293 11.16 4.62 -49.38
CA GLU A 293 12.20 5.48 -49.94
C GLU A 293 13.53 5.31 -49.17
#